data_7051bd290ae5e460683bb8801b46ddb9
#
_entry.id   7051bd290ae5e460683bb8801b46ddb9
#
_cell.length_a   1.000
_cell.length_b   1.000
_cell.length_c   1.000
_cell.angle_alpha   90.00
_cell.angle_beta   90.00
_cell.angle_gamma   90.00
#
_symmetry.space_group_name_H-M   'P 1'
#
loop_
_entity.id
_entity.type
_entity.pdbx_description
1 polymer ?
#
loop_
_entity_poly.entity_id
_entity_poly.type
_entity_poly.pdbx_seq_one_letter_code
_entity_poly.pdbx_strand_id
1 'polypeptide(L)'
;MKIIANRMQVNVGQEAEYKRRHDEIWPELSQLLKEHGIHEYRIFLDEETCALFAILMVENPDRLIDLPSNPIMQKWWAYMKDIMPSNSDFSPVSTELKEVFYLP
;
A
#
# COMPACT_ATOMS: atom_id res chain seq x y z
N MET A 1 6.75 -14.51 10.73
CA MET A 1 6.33 -13.50 9.76
C MET A 1 4.95 -13.78 9.23
N LYS A 2 4.16 -12.77 9.03
CA LYS A 2 2.83 -12.86 8.42
C LYS A 2 2.86 -12.21 7.04
N ILE A 3 2.10 -12.78 6.10
CA ILE A 3 1.89 -12.17 4.78
C ILE A 3 0.49 -11.59 4.75
N ILE A 4 0.39 -10.32 4.36
CA ILE A 4 -0.88 -9.62 4.21
C ILE A 4 -0.99 -9.20 2.74
N ALA A 5 -2.16 -9.35 2.16
CA ALA A 5 -2.41 -8.95 0.78
C ALA A 5 -3.66 -8.11 0.68
N ASN A 6 -3.60 -7.04 -0.13
CA ASN A 6 -4.70 -6.13 -0.36
C ASN A 6 -4.82 -5.81 -1.85
N ARG A 7 -6.05 -5.57 -2.30
CA ARG A 7 -6.33 -5.11 -3.65
C ARG A 7 -6.77 -3.66 -3.61
N MET A 8 -6.14 -2.85 -4.45
CA MET A 8 -6.46 -1.43 -4.62
C MET A 8 -6.67 -1.15 -6.11
N GLN A 9 -6.82 0.12 -6.46
CA GLN A 9 -7.04 0.53 -7.85
C GLN A 9 -6.22 1.78 -8.13
N VAL A 10 -5.64 1.88 -9.32
CA VAL A 10 -5.08 3.13 -9.81
C VAL A 10 -5.97 3.66 -10.94
N ASN A 11 -6.07 4.97 -11.08
CA ASN A 11 -6.88 5.57 -12.14
C ASN A 11 -6.28 5.26 -13.51
N VAL A 12 -7.13 4.99 -14.49
CA VAL A 12 -6.71 4.73 -15.86
C VAL A 12 -5.85 5.89 -16.37
N GLY A 13 -4.68 5.57 -16.94
CA GLY A 13 -3.74 6.57 -17.44
C GLY A 13 -2.75 7.07 -16.39
N GLN A 14 -2.89 6.67 -15.12
CA GLN A 14 -2.01 7.11 -14.05
C GLN A 14 -1.05 6.02 -13.56
N GLU A 15 -0.95 4.91 -14.28
CA GLU A 15 -0.12 3.78 -13.89
C GLU A 15 1.36 4.17 -13.79
N ALA A 16 1.86 4.89 -14.79
CA ALA A 16 3.26 5.32 -14.81
C ALA A 16 3.56 6.33 -13.70
N GLU A 17 2.62 7.25 -13.42
CA GLU A 17 2.77 8.23 -12.35
C GLU A 17 2.76 7.54 -10.97
N TYR A 18 1.91 6.52 -10.79
CA TYR A 18 1.88 5.71 -9.57
C TYR A 18 3.25 5.06 -9.31
N LYS A 19 3.81 4.43 -10.35
CA LYS A 19 5.12 3.81 -10.24
C LYS A 19 6.21 4.83 -9.93
N ARG A 20 6.20 5.98 -10.63
CA ARG A 20 7.19 7.03 -10.40
C ARG A 20 7.20 7.51 -8.97
N ARG A 21 6.01 7.77 -8.39
CA ARG A 21 5.89 8.24 -7.00
C ARG A 21 6.43 7.20 -6.02
N HIS A 22 6.19 5.91 -6.27
CA HIS A 22 6.71 4.83 -5.42
C HIS A 22 8.21 4.63 -5.59
N ASP A 23 8.74 4.80 -6.81
CA ASP A 23 10.19 4.73 -7.03
C ASP A 23 10.91 5.86 -6.28
N GLU A 24 10.22 6.98 -6.08
CA GLU A 24 10.72 8.14 -5.35
C GLU A 24 10.08 8.25 -3.96
N ILE A 25 9.77 7.12 -3.34
CA ILE A 25 9.14 7.10 -2.01
C ILE A 25 9.93 7.96 -1.03
N TRP A 26 9.21 8.71 -0.20
CA TRP A 26 9.84 9.57 0.80
C TRP A 26 10.67 8.75 1.78
N PRO A 27 11.90 9.15 2.09
CA PRO A 27 12.74 8.41 3.04
C PRO A 27 12.09 8.24 4.41
N GLU A 28 11.38 9.26 4.90
CA GLU A 28 10.68 9.20 6.19
C GLU A 28 9.52 8.20 6.16
N LEU A 29 8.85 8.04 5.03
CA LEU A 29 7.79 7.03 4.89
C LEU A 29 8.38 5.63 4.87
N SER A 30 9.45 5.42 4.11
CA SER A 30 10.14 4.13 4.07
C SER A 30 10.61 3.72 5.46
N GLN A 31 11.20 4.66 6.20
CA GLN A 31 11.65 4.44 7.57
C GLN A 31 10.49 4.08 8.50
N LEU A 32 9.38 4.83 8.42
CA LEU A 32 8.18 4.58 9.21
C LEU A 32 7.64 3.16 9.00
N LEU A 33 7.53 2.73 7.75
CA LEU A 33 7.03 1.39 7.43
C LEU A 33 7.94 0.31 8.02
N LYS A 34 9.26 0.47 7.90
CA LYS A 34 10.22 -0.48 8.47
C LYS A 34 10.14 -0.53 9.98
N GLU A 35 9.98 0.62 10.63
CA GLU A 35 9.85 0.71 12.10
C GLU A 35 8.58 0.01 12.60
N HIS A 36 7.56 -0.11 11.75
CA HIS A 36 6.33 -0.84 12.08
C HIS A 36 6.43 -2.34 11.78
N GLY A 37 7.62 -2.83 11.46
CA GLY A 37 7.87 -4.26 11.27
C GLY A 37 7.55 -4.78 9.88
N ILE A 38 7.46 -3.90 8.89
CA ILE A 38 7.28 -4.32 7.50
C ILE A 38 8.66 -4.64 6.92
N HIS A 39 8.89 -5.90 6.57
CA HIS A 39 10.17 -6.37 6.01
C HIS A 39 10.21 -6.33 4.50
N GLU A 40 9.09 -6.67 3.86
CA GLU A 40 8.95 -6.56 2.42
C GLU A 40 7.58 -5.98 2.10
N TYR A 41 7.54 -5.17 1.06
CA TYR A 41 6.31 -4.57 0.58
C TYR A 41 6.39 -4.53 -0.94
N ARG A 42 5.52 -5.27 -1.61
CA ARG A 42 5.50 -5.34 -3.07
C ARG A 42 4.11 -4.96 -3.56
N ILE A 43 4.07 -4.21 -4.67
CA ILE A 43 2.81 -3.87 -5.33
C ILE A 43 2.92 -4.32 -6.78
N PHE A 44 1.93 -5.10 -7.21
CA PHE A 44 1.84 -5.60 -8.59
C PHE A 44 0.65 -4.95 -9.27
N LEU A 45 0.81 -4.63 -10.54
CA LEU A 45 -0.23 -4.00 -11.36
C LEU A 45 -0.81 -5.01 -12.35
N ASP A 46 -2.14 -5.10 -12.40
CA ASP A 46 -2.84 -5.73 -13.51
C ASP A 46 -3.08 -4.64 -14.56
N GLU A 47 -2.35 -4.71 -15.67
CA GLU A 47 -2.39 -3.66 -16.71
C GLU A 47 -3.76 -3.56 -17.40
N GLU A 48 -4.53 -4.64 -17.44
CA GLU A 48 -5.85 -4.65 -18.09
C GLU A 48 -6.91 -3.93 -17.28
N THR A 49 -6.89 -4.11 -15.95
CA THR A 49 -7.93 -3.60 -15.05
C THR A 49 -7.49 -2.42 -14.21
N CYS A 50 -6.17 -2.11 -14.19
CA CYS A 50 -5.56 -1.13 -13.30
C CYS A 50 -5.71 -1.52 -11.81
N ALA A 51 -5.95 -2.79 -11.53
CA ALA A 51 -5.95 -3.29 -10.15
C ALA A 51 -4.53 -3.38 -9.63
N LEU A 52 -4.35 -3.02 -8.37
CA LEU A 52 -3.08 -3.09 -7.66
C LEU A 52 -3.17 -4.16 -6.58
N PHE A 53 -2.17 -5.01 -6.50
CA PHE A 53 -2.09 -6.06 -5.49
C PHE A 53 -0.89 -5.80 -4.60
N ALA A 54 -1.15 -5.40 -3.36
CA ALA A 54 -0.12 -5.12 -2.37
C ALA A 54 0.13 -6.36 -1.52
N ILE A 55 1.38 -6.80 -1.45
CA ILE A 55 1.79 -7.97 -0.68
C ILE A 55 2.83 -7.50 0.33
N LEU A 56 2.53 -7.68 1.61
CA LEU A 56 3.38 -7.24 2.71
C LEU A 56 3.84 -8.42 3.55
N MET A 57 5.12 -8.43 3.88
CA MET A 57 5.66 -9.36 4.87
C MET A 57 5.87 -8.57 6.17
N VAL A 58 5.15 -8.94 7.23
CA VAL A 58 5.14 -8.16 8.48
C VAL A 58 5.45 -9.06 9.67
N GLU A 59 6.11 -8.48 10.68
CA GLU A 59 6.40 -9.20 11.93
C GLU A 59 5.13 -9.43 12.74
N ASN A 60 4.36 -8.38 12.96
CA ASN A 60 3.13 -8.44 13.76
C ASN A 60 2.12 -7.46 13.16
N PRO A 61 1.00 -7.95 12.58
CA PRO A 61 -0.02 -7.07 12.00
C PRO A 61 -0.59 -6.06 12.98
N ASP A 62 -0.61 -6.35 14.29
CA ASP A 62 -1.12 -5.43 15.29
C ASP A 62 -0.33 -4.13 15.35
N ARG A 63 0.94 -4.15 14.95
CA ARG A 63 1.78 -2.95 14.91
C ARG A 63 1.40 -1.99 13.80
N LEU A 64 0.54 -2.40 12.87
CA LEU A 64 0.08 -1.56 11.75
C LEU A 64 -1.19 -0.77 12.09
N ILE A 65 -1.81 -1.04 13.23
CA ILE A 65 -3.12 -0.47 13.58
C ILE A 65 -3.05 1.05 13.69
N ASP A 66 -1.94 1.60 14.16
CA ASP A 66 -1.80 3.05 14.34
C ASP A 66 -1.22 3.78 13.13
N LEU A 67 -0.80 3.07 12.08
CA LEU A 67 -0.29 3.70 10.85
C LEU A 67 -1.28 4.72 10.25
N PRO A 68 -2.58 4.42 10.15
CA PRO A 68 -3.53 5.38 9.57
C PRO A 68 -3.59 6.72 10.28
N SER A 69 -3.23 6.80 11.55
CA SER A 69 -3.23 8.05 12.31
C SER A 69 -1.89 8.78 12.25
N ASN A 70 -0.87 8.18 11.65
CA ASN A 70 0.46 8.79 11.58
C ASN A 70 0.48 9.93 10.56
N PRO A 71 0.99 11.13 10.92
CA PRO A 71 1.00 12.28 10.00
C PRO A 71 1.75 12.04 8.68
N ILE A 72 2.83 11.27 8.69
CA ILE A 72 3.59 10.95 7.48
C ILE A 72 2.73 10.12 6.52
N MET A 73 2.05 9.11 7.07
CA MET A 73 1.15 8.26 6.29
C MET A 73 0.01 9.07 5.69
N GLN A 74 -0.58 9.96 6.49
CA GLN A 74 -1.68 10.82 6.02
C GLN A 74 -1.24 11.76 4.91
N LYS A 75 -0.03 12.32 5.00
CA LYS A 75 0.53 13.17 3.95
C LYS A 75 0.74 12.39 2.65
N TRP A 76 1.22 11.15 2.76
CA TRP A 76 1.41 10.30 1.59
C TRP A 76 0.07 9.99 0.92
N TRP A 77 -0.94 9.64 1.70
CA TRP A 77 -2.28 9.39 1.15
C TRP A 77 -2.87 10.63 0.49
N ALA A 78 -2.71 11.81 1.10
CA ALA A 78 -3.17 13.06 0.51
C ALA A 78 -2.44 13.35 -0.81
N TYR A 79 -1.18 13.00 -0.91
CA TYR A 79 -0.40 13.13 -2.12
C TYR A 79 -0.90 12.16 -3.22
N MET A 80 -1.29 10.94 -2.85
CA MET A 80 -1.69 9.91 -3.80
C MET A 80 -3.14 9.99 -4.25
N LYS A 81 -3.99 10.73 -3.55
CA LYS A 81 -5.45 10.71 -3.76
C LYS A 81 -5.90 11.16 -5.16
N ASP A 82 -5.09 11.95 -5.85
CA ASP A 82 -5.44 12.46 -7.17
C ASP A 82 -5.31 11.41 -8.27
N ILE A 83 -4.61 10.31 -8.02
CA ILE A 83 -4.39 9.26 -9.02
C ILE A 83 -4.99 7.92 -8.65
N MET A 84 -5.70 7.82 -7.52
CA MET A 84 -6.34 6.58 -7.13
C MET A 84 -7.59 6.82 -6.28
N PRO A 85 -8.58 5.89 -6.32
CA PRO A 85 -9.75 5.99 -5.45
C PRO A 85 -9.33 6.01 -3.98
N SER A 86 -9.91 6.94 -3.22
CA SER A 86 -9.56 7.15 -1.82
C SER A 86 -10.80 7.34 -0.97
N ASN A 87 -10.68 6.96 0.30
CA ASN A 87 -11.72 7.18 1.31
C ASN A 87 -11.70 8.65 1.78
N SER A 88 -12.66 9.02 2.62
CA SER A 88 -12.77 10.40 3.12
C SER A 88 -11.55 10.84 3.96
N ASP A 89 -10.82 9.90 4.54
CA ASP A 89 -9.59 10.16 5.29
C ASP A 89 -8.34 10.09 4.39
N PHE A 90 -8.54 10.05 3.07
CA PHE A 90 -7.51 9.94 2.02
C PHE A 90 -6.84 8.57 1.92
N SER A 91 -7.14 7.62 2.81
CA SER A 91 -6.61 6.26 2.68
C SER A 91 -7.10 5.63 1.38
N PRO A 92 -6.28 4.79 0.74
CA PRO A 92 -6.71 4.09 -0.48
C PRO A 92 -7.92 3.20 -0.22
N VAL A 93 -8.88 3.22 -1.14
CA VAL A 93 -9.94 2.20 -1.14
C VAL A 93 -9.26 0.87 -1.38
N SER A 94 -9.40 -0.06 -0.43
CA SER A 94 -8.73 -1.35 -0.52
C SER A 94 -9.63 -2.47 -0.04
N THR A 95 -9.37 -3.67 -0.57
CA THR A 95 -10.03 -4.90 -0.16
C THR A 95 -8.97 -5.85 0.37
N GLU A 96 -9.17 -6.35 1.58
CA GLU A 96 -8.28 -7.37 2.12
C GLU A 96 -8.48 -8.66 1.36
N LEU A 97 -7.37 -9.31 0.98
CA LEU A 97 -7.40 -10.58 0.26
C LEU A 97 -7.17 -11.73 1.25
N LYS A 98 -7.93 -12.80 1.07
CA LYS A 98 -7.83 -13.99 1.90
C LYS A 98 -6.86 -14.97 1.25
N GLU A 99 -5.88 -15.45 2.02
CA GLU A 99 -5.03 -16.52 1.55
C GLU A 99 -5.84 -17.80 1.43
N VAL A 100 -5.80 -18.43 0.25
CA VAL A 100 -6.53 -19.68 -0.01
C VAL A 100 -5.60 -20.85 -0.29
N PHE A 101 -4.30 -20.61 -0.45
CA PHE A 101 -3.31 -21.66 -0.67
C PHE A 101 -1.92 -21.17 -0.32
N TYR A 102 -1.17 -22.02 0.34
CA TYR A 102 0.25 -21.82 0.63
C TYR A 102 0.99 -23.13 0.38
N LEU A 103 2.03 -23.07 -0.44
CA LEU A 103 2.92 -24.20 -0.69
C LEU A 103 4.26 -23.90 -0.01
N PRO A 104 4.62 -24.65 1.06
CA PRO A 104 5.89 -24.45 1.75
C PRO A 104 7.10 -24.93 0.95
#